data_89e39b0dcb75df9ad1f0fe576534b759
#
_entry.id   89e39b0dcb75df9ad1f0fe576534b759
#
_cell.length_a   1.000
_cell.length_b   1.000
_cell.length_c   1.000
_cell.angle_alpha   90.00
_cell.angle_beta   90.00
_cell.angle_gamma   90.00
#
_symmetry.space_group_name_H-M   'P 1'
#
loop_
_entity.id
_entity.type
_entity.pdbx_description
1 polymer ?
#
loop_
_entity_poly.entity_id
_entity_poly.type
_entity_poly.pdbx_seq_one_letter_code
_entity_poly.pdbx_strand_id
1 'polypeptide(L)'
;MNYDWASPSGYGTTDVVTKWLKDEKKMNWIEIGSNGNAQQKFGTMVASDTLPDVIALDPNTAEYENLVKNKKMVPLDAYYEKYPNLKDLIDTTAMDMMRASDGHIYGMPSWFGSSRNENQMASFGWIVNRKIYAELGKPQLETFDDLYAYLKQVKDKYPDIVPMQDPSEMMIYGGFGDLRWSDSLKEVPVFVNFKTNTIESIFSDPAYKKTKEMTNKFYREGLISQDFLTQSGDQATEKLNSGRVAIQSGNNMTGIGRTANNILQAKDSAAGYDYIPYLYAEGVDPATVAPIGYGMLGWNETVITTSAKDPERIFQFFDWWAGEEGQRIGAYGPPGVLWDTTDKNGAPIDNENSQKMSAEEKANLKIGWNPLGTWWFHKLGAARVKQNPEKAEWDVRASLFYGQFVKTNNDQFNGRMNVDSKSKLGIGFARMKQIVKDYEAKLVFAKDQAEFDSLFKQFEDALNASGYKDLLVHETEVWAKNREKMGL
;
A
#
# COMPACT_ATOMS: atom_id res chain seq x y z
N MET A 1 -4.57 -1.00 15.58
CA MET A 1 -4.87 -0.42 14.24
C MET A 1 -6.34 -0.60 13.94
N ASN A 2 -6.97 0.39 13.31
CA ASN A 2 -8.39 0.34 12.96
C ASN A 2 -8.63 -0.27 11.56
N TYR A 3 -8.12 -1.48 11.36
CA TYR A 3 -8.20 -2.20 10.08
C TYR A 3 -8.48 -3.68 10.31
N ASP A 4 -9.32 -4.30 9.49
CA ASP A 4 -9.74 -5.70 9.63
C ASP A 4 -8.58 -6.69 9.49
N TRP A 5 -7.60 -6.36 8.63
CA TRP A 5 -6.39 -7.16 8.41
C TRP A 5 -5.36 -7.05 9.54
N ALA A 6 -5.50 -6.06 10.44
CA ALA A 6 -4.52 -5.82 11.50
C ALA A 6 -4.74 -6.79 12.66
N SER A 7 -3.71 -7.57 12.96
CA SER A 7 -3.69 -8.53 14.07
C SER A 7 -2.64 -8.13 15.11
N PRO A 8 -2.85 -8.47 16.39
CA PRO A 8 -1.83 -8.30 17.42
C PRO A 8 -0.53 -9.02 17.06
N SER A 9 0.61 -8.35 17.27
CA SER A 9 1.94 -8.88 16.94
C SER A 9 2.48 -9.84 18.02
N GLY A 10 1.87 -9.84 19.20
CA GLY A 10 2.39 -10.55 20.38
C GLY A 10 3.56 -9.81 21.02
N TYR A 11 3.39 -8.51 21.22
CA TYR A 11 4.40 -7.62 21.81
C TYR A 11 5.11 -8.21 23.03
N GLY A 12 6.45 -8.14 23.02
CA GLY A 12 7.30 -8.62 24.12
C GLY A 12 7.41 -10.13 24.25
N THR A 13 6.87 -10.91 23.31
CA THR A 13 6.90 -12.38 23.37
C THR A 13 7.45 -13.07 22.12
N THR A 14 7.22 -12.50 20.94
CA THR A 14 7.45 -13.19 19.67
C THR A 14 8.71 -12.75 18.93
N ASP A 15 9.14 -11.51 19.09
CA ASP A 15 10.26 -10.92 18.35
C ASP A 15 11.31 -10.29 19.27
N VAL A 16 12.54 -10.15 18.77
CA VAL A 16 13.66 -9.64 19.54
C VAL A 16 13.55 -8.14 19.83
N VAL A 17 12.90 -7.37 18.94
CA VAL A 17 12.79 -5.91 19.08
C VAL A 17 11.84 -5.56 20.21
N THR A 18 10.65 -6.12 20.23
CA THR A 18 9.66 -5.82 21.26
C THR A 18 10.03 -6.41 22.62
N LYS A 19 10.74 -7.54 22.65
CA LYS A 19 11.34 -8.05 23.90
C LYS A 19 12.36 -7.05 24.47
N TRP A 20 13.25 -6.55 23.62
CA TRP A 20 14.24 -5.56 24.02
C TRP A 20 13.58 -4.25 24.51
N LEU A 21 12.56 -3.75 23.78
CA LEU A 21 11.82 -2.55 24.19
C LEU A 21 11.16 -2.74 25.57
N LYS A 22 10.58 -3.91 25.81
CA LYS A 22 9.98 -4.24 27.10
C LYS A 22 11.03 -4.31 28.22
N ASP A 23 12.16 -4.97 27.96
CA ASP A 23 13.17 -5.25 28.97
C ASP A 23 14.09 -4.05 29.23
N GLU A 24 14.54 -3.33 28.22
CA GLU A 24 15.50 -2.23 28.33
C GLU A 24 14.80 -0.85 28.45
N LYS A 25 13.79 -0.59 27.62
CA LYS A 25 13.07 0.69 27.66
C LYS A 25 11.90 0.69 28.66
N LYS A 26 11.60 -0.47 29.31
CA LYS A 26 10.47 -0.66 30.23
C LYS A 26 9.13 -0.26 29.62
N MET A 27 9.00 -0.43 28.32
CA MET A 27 7.81 -0.09 27.58
C MET A 27 6.79 -1.21 27.68
N ASN A 28 5.56 -0.89 28.05
CA ASN A 28 4.45 -1.81 28.03
C ASN A 28 3.45 -1.39 26.95
N TRP A 29 3.22 -2.29 25.98
CA TRP A 29 2.35 -2.06 24.85
C TRP A 29 1.24 -3.11 24.83
N ILE A 30 -0.02 -2.67 24.94
CA ILE A 30 -1.20 -3.53 24.91
C ILE A 30 -1.86 -3.37 23.55
N GLU A 31 -1.89 -4.45 22.77
CA GLU A 31 -2.45 -4.46 21.44
C GLU A 31 -3.92 -4.85 21.45
N ILE A 32 -4.75 -4.05 20.79
CA ILE A 32 -6.18 -4.30 20.64
C ILE A 32 -6.44 -4.66 19.18
N GLY A 33 -6.68 -5.94 18.90
CA GLY A 33 -7.03 -6.43 17.57
C GLY A 33 -8.48 -6.10 17.18
N SER A 34 -8.72 -5.93 15.88
CA SER A 34 -10.06 -5.72 15.31
C SER A 34 -10.93 -6.97 15.34
N ASN A 35 -10.31 -8.15 15.23
CA ASN A 35 -10.97 -9.45 15.06
C ASN A 35 -11.90 -9.51 13.83
N GLY A 36 -11.51 -8.84 12.74
CA GLY A 36 -12.26 -8.79 11.48
C GLY A 36 -13.49 -7.87 11.50
N ASN A 37 -13.63 -7.00 12.52
CA ASN A 37 -14.73 -6.03 12.64
C ASN A 37 -14.22 -4.67 13.11
N ALA A 38 -13.21 -4.13 12.46
CA ALA A 38 -12.54 -2.89 12.88
C ALA A 38 -13.50 -1.72 13.00
N GLN A 39 -14.32 -1.48 11.98
CA GLN A 39 -15.25 -0.34 11.95
C GLN A 39 -16.32 -0.43 13.03
N GLN A 40 -16.93 -1.60 13.23
CA GLN A 40 -17.93 -1.80 14.27
C GLN A 40 -17.32 -1.64 15.66
N LYS A 41 -16.15 -2.23 15.89
CA LYS A 41 -15.43 -2.13 17.16
C LYS A 41 -15.06 -0.68 17.47
N PHE A 42 -14.52 0.02 16.49
CA PHE A 42 -14.17 1.43 16.61
C PHE A 42 -15.41 2.28 16.92
N GLY A 43 -16.50 2.12 16.18
CA GLY A 43 -17.77 2.82 16.44
C GLY A 43 -18.30 2.57 17.87
N THR A 44 -18.18 1.34 18.39
CA THR A 44 -18.55 1.01 19.77
C THR A 44 -17.66 1.74 20.77
N MET A 45 -16.33 1.77 20.55
CA MET A 45 -15.39 2.47 21.44
C MET A 45 -15.64 3.98 21.45
N VAL A 46 -15.96 4.59 20.30
CA VAL A 46 -16.33 6.01 20.21
C VAL A 46 -17.62 6.28 21.00
N ALA A 47 -18.64 5.45 20.80
CA ALA A 47 -19.95 5.62 21.45
C ALA A 47 -19.91 5.44 22.98
N SER A 48 -19.05 4.53 23.47
CA SER A 48 -18.88 4.22 24.90
C SER A 48 -17.79 5.04 25.58
N ASP A 49 -17.10 5.93 24.84
CA ASP A 49 -15.96 6.73 25.33
C ASP A 49 -14.81 5.88 25.91
N THR A 50 -14.52 4.77 25.24
CA THR A 50 -13.49 3.80 25.65
C THR A 50 -12.38 3.66 24.61
N LEU A 51 -12.01 4.76 23.97
CA LEU A 51 -10.91 4.79 23.00
C LEU A 51 -9.60 4.39 23.69
N PRO A 52 -8.71 3.62 23.02
CA PRO A 52 -7.37 3.36 23.53
C PRO A 52 -6.51 4.63 23.46
N ASP A 53 -5.36 4.62 24.14
CA ASP A 53 -4.43 5.76 24.15
C ASP A 53 -3.98 6.18 22.74
N VAL A 54 -3.83 5.22 21.84
CA VAL A 54 -3.30 5.44 20.47
C VAL A 54 -4.11 4.64 19.45
N ILE A 55 -4.40 5.24 18.31
CA ILE A 55 -5.09 4.59 17.18
C ILE A 55 -4.39 4.94 15.88
N ALA A 56 -4.21 3.98 14.97
CA ALA A 56 -3.87 4.26 13.57
C ALA A 56 -5.14 4.19 12.72
N LEU A 57 -5.41 5.25 11.95
CA LEU A 57 -6.56 5.37 11.06
C LEU A 57 -6.24 6.27 9.86
N ASP A 58 -7.04 6.15 8.80
CA ASP A 58 -6.90 6.98 7.61
C ASP A 58 -7.44 8.40 7.87
N PRO A 59 -6.61 9.46 7.72
CA PRO A 59 -7.04 10.84 7.92
C PRO A 59 -8.08 11.31 6.88
N ASN A 60 -8.24 10.60 5.78
CA ASN A 60 -9.20 10.92 4.72
C ASN A 60 -10.58 10.28 4.95
N THR A 61 -10.94 10.00 6.21
CA THR A 61 -12.21 9.36 6.56
C THR A 61 -13.10 10.26 7.40
N ALA A 62 -14.42 10.02 7.31
CA ALA A 62 -15.39 10.71 8.15
C ALA A 62 -15.18 10.41 9.65
N GLU A 63 -14.66 9.24 9.97
CA GLU A 63 -14.31 8.81 11.32
C GLU A 63 -13.24 9.71 11.94
N TYR A 64 -12.19 10.04 11.17
CA TYR A 64 -11.13 10.96 11.60
C TYR A 64 -11.71 12.36 11.90
N GLU A 65 -12.47 12.93 10.96
CA GLU A 65 -13.12 14.22 11.13
C GLU A 65 -14.10 14.23 12.33
N ASN A 66 -14.78 13.13 12.59
CA ASN A 66 -15.65 13.00 13.76
C ASN A 66 -14.84 13.05 15.07
N LEU A 67 -13.68 12.44 15.13
CA LEU A 67 -12.80 12.53 16.30
C LEU A 67 -12.30 13.96 16.52
N VAL A 68 -11.93 14.69 15.46
CA VAL A 68 -11.55 16.11 15.52
C VAL A 68 -12.69 16.93 16.09
N LYS A 69 -13.87 16.88 15.46
CA LYS A 69 -15.07 17.66 15.86
C LYS A 69 -15.50 17.40 17.30
N ASN A 70 -15.37 16.16 17.75
CA ASN A 70 -15.73 15.76 19.11
C ASN A 70 -14.57 15.91 20.11
N LYS A 71 -13.44 16.48 19.69
CA LYS A 71 -12.26 16.71 20.54
C LYS A 71 -11.76 15.44 21.26
N LYS A 72 -11.73 14.32 20.51
CA LYS A 72 -11.30 13.00 21.01
C LYS A 72 -9.83 12.71 20.74
N MET A 73 -9.11 13.62 20.08
CA MET A 73 -7.68 13.52 19.79
C MET A 73 -6.92 14.67 20.42
N VAL A 74 -5.66 14.45 20.73
CA VAL A 74 -4.75 15.44 21.29
C VAL A 74 -4.07 16.19 20.16
N PRO A 75 -4.13 17.54 20.11
CA PRO A 75 -3.34 18.34 19.16
C PRO A 75 -1.85 18.13 19.40
N LEU A 76 -1.10 17.83 18.34
CA LEU A 76 0.33 17.49 18.43
C LEU A 76 1.27 18.66 18.07
N ASP A 77 0.73 19.81 17.67
CA ASP A 77 1.52 20.97 17.23
C ASP A 77 2.66 21.32 18.21
N ALA A 78 2.36 21.43 19.51
CA ALA A 78 3.34 21.74 20.54
C ALA A 78 4.41 20.65 20.72
N TYR A 79 4.06 19.39 20.48
CA TYR A 79 5.00 18.29 20.60
C TYR A 79 5.94 18.24 19.39
N TYR A 80 5.46 18.49 18.17
CA TYR A 80 6.30 18.63 16.99
C TYR A 80 7.33 19.76 17.14
N GLU A 81 6.97 20.87 17.81
CA GLU A 81 7.93 21.94 18.10
C GLU A 81 8.98 21.56 19.15
N LYS A 82 8.61 20.69 20.10
CA LYS A 82 9.48 20.29 21.21
C LYS A 82 10.40 19.13 20.87
N TYR A 83 9.96 18.20 20.01
CA TYR A 83 10.64 16.96 19.67
C TYR A 83 10.94 16.92 18.16
N PRO A 84 12.23 17.01 17.76
CA PRO A 84 12.59 17.33 16.38
C PRO A 84 12.65 16.12 15.43
N ASN A 85 12.80 14.88 15.91
CA ASN A 85 13.08 13.75 15.03
C ASN A 85 11.99 13.52 14.00
N LEU A 86 10.72 13.52 14.43
CA LEU A 86 9.57 13.41 13.54
C LEU A 86 9.44 14.62 12.63
N LYS A 87 9.57 15.83 13.19
CA LYS A 87 9.48 17.09 12.45
C LYS A 87 10.52 17.16 11.33
N ASP A 88 11.75 16.76 11.60
CA ASP A 88 12.86 16.81 10.63
C ASP A 88 12.69 15.79 9.48
N LEU A 89 11.83 14.79 9.65
CA LEU A 89 11.49 13.81 8.61
C LEU A 89 10.37 14.30 7.69
N ILE A 90 9.53 15.24 8.13
CA ILE A 90 8.35 15.69 7.41
C ILE A 90 8.66 17.00 6.68
N ASP A 91 8.39 17.03 5.38
CA ASP A 91 8.47 18.27 4.60
C ASP A 91 7.45 19.31 5.11
N THR A 92 7.79 20.60 5.04
CA THR A 92 6.91 21.67 5.53
C THR A 92 5.53 21.67 4.84
N THR A 93 5.51 21.42 3.53
CA THR A 93 4.26 21.30 2.77
C THR A 93 3.43 20.12 3.26
N ALA A 94 4.08 18.99 3.54
CA ALA A 94 3.42 17.82 4.10
C ALA A 94 2.83 18.09 5.49
N MET A 95 3.55 18.81 6.34
CA MET A 95 3.05 19.28 7.64
C MET A 95 1.78 20.10 7.51
N ASP A 96 1.75 21.04 6.55
CA ASP A 96 0.56 21.87 6.33
C ASP A 96 -0.62 21.06 5.79
N MET A 97 -0.36 20.01 5.02
CA MET A 97 -1.41 19.10 4.52
C MET A 97 -1.99 18.19 5.61
N MET A 98 -1.26 17.94 6.70
CA MET A 98 -1.75 17.16 7.85
C MET A 98 -2.73 17.94 8.73
N ARG A 99 -2.89 19.26 8.52
CA ARG A 99 -3.80 20.06 9.34
C ARG A 99 -5.26 19.67 9.09
N ALA A 100 -5.91 19.30 10.18
CA ALA A 100 -7.34 19.02 10.19
C ALA A 100 -8.17 20.30 9.93
N SER A 101 -9.49 20.15 9.85
CA SER A 101 -10.43 21.25 9.56
C SER A 101 -10.39 22.41 10.56
N ASP A 102 -9.89 22.18 11.77
CA ASP A 102 -9.72 23.20 12.82
C ASP A 102 -8.31 23.84 12.86
N GLY A 103 -7.42 23.45 11.93
CA GLY A 103 -6.08 23.98 11.76
C GLY A 103 -5.00 23.28 12.58
N HIS A 104 -5.33 22.31 13.43
CA HIS A 104 -4.37 21.54 14.22
C HIS A 104 -3.88 20.28 13.53
N ILE A 105 -2.68 19.81 13.93
CA ILE A 105 -2.12 18.52 13.55
C ILE A 105 -2.43 17.52 14.66
N TYR A 106 -3.03 16.38 14.30
CA TYR A 106 -3.42 15.33 15.26
C TYR A 106 -2.66 14.03 15.07
N GLY A 107 -2.04 13.83 13.91
CA GLY A 107 -1.46 12.56 13.54
C GLY A 107 0.04 12.58 13.36
N MET A 108 0.62 11.39 13.43
CA MET A 108 1.97 11.08 13.00
C MET A 108 1.82 10.18 11.76
N PRO A 109 2.32 10.58 10.58
CA PRO A 109 2.08 9.84 9.35
C PRO A 109 2.79 8.48 9.38
N SER A 110 2.19 7.49 8.74
CA SER A 110 2.74 6.13 8.72
C SER A 110 4.02 6.01 7.90
N TRP A 111 4.31 7.00 7.10
CA TRP A 111 5.37 6.96 6.12
C TRP A 111 5.80 8.39 5.75
N PHE A 112 7.07 8.56 5.47
CA PHE A 112 7.64 9.81 5.01
C PHE A 112 8.28 9.57 3.64
N GLY A 113 7.72 10.18 2.59
CA GLY A 113 8.37 10.33 1.31
C GLY A 113 8.80 11.79 1.14
N SER A 114 9.88 12.06 0.43
CA SER A 114 10.16 13.40 -0.05
C SER A 114 10.24 13.38 -1.57
N SER A 115 9.69 14.39 -2.20
CA SER A 115 9.83 14.62 -3.65
C SER A 115 11.30 14.78 -4.08
N ARG A 116 12.20 14.95 -3.13
CA ARG A 116 13.64 15.14 -3.33
C ARG A 116 14.48 13.88 -3.11
N ASN A 117 13.86 12.74 -2.76
CA ASN A 117 14.62 11.53 -2.48
C ASN A 117 15.04 10.83 -3.78
N GLU A 118 16.32 10.81 -4.05
CA GLU A 118 16.98 10.01 -5.10
C GLU A 118 16.74 8.49 -4.96
N ASN A 119 16.10 8.04 -3.87
CA ASN A 119 15.85 6.65 -3.54
C ASN A 119 14.38 6.42 -3.23
N GLN A 120 13.48 6.84 -4.13
CA GLN A 120 12.08 6.47 -3.99
C GLN A 120 11.95 4.94 -4.01
N MET A 121 11.13 4.43 -3.11
CA MET A 121 10.83 3.01 -3.01
C MET A 121 9.34 2.82 -3.28
N ALA A 122 9.00 1.76 -4.00
CA ALA A 122 7.62 1.42 -4.29
C ALA A 122 7.38 -0.07 -4.04
N SER A 123 6.21 -0.39 -3.50
CA SER A 123 5.81 -1.77 -3.18
C SER A 123 4.95 -2.43 -4.25
N PHE A 124 4.35 -1.65 -5.14
CA PHE A 124 3.56 -2.17 -6.25
C PHE A 124 4.48 -2.73 -7.33
N GLY A 125 4.08 -3.83 -7.96
CA GLY A 125 4.91 -4.41 -8.99
C GLY A 125 4.30 -5.62 -9.69
N TRP A 126 5.11 -6.26 -10.51
CA TRP A 126 4.87 -7.51 -11.18
C TRP A 126 5.92 -8.52 -10.76
N ILE A 127 5.51 -9.71 -10.34
CA ILE A 127 6.40 -10.81 -9.97
C ILE A 127 6.05 -12.04 -10.78
N VAL A 128 7.06 -12.74 -11.29
CA VAL A 128 6.95 -13.94 -12.11
C VAL A 128 7.63 -15.13 -11.43
N ASN A 129 7.00 -16.30 -11.46
CA ASN A 129 7.58 -17.53 -10.93
C ASN A 129 8.82 -17.91 -11.74
N ARG A 130 9.98 -17.86 -11.08
CA ARG A 130 11.32 -18.04 -11.69
C ARG A 130 11.45 -19.35 -12.43
N LYS A 131 10.99 -20.45 -11.86
CA LYS A 131 11.12 -21.80 -12.47
C LYS A 131 10.24 -21.93 -13.70
N ILE A 132 8.97 -21.59 -13.58
CA ILE A 132 8.01 -21.64 -14.68
C ILE A 132 8.48 -20.76 -15.84
N TYR A 133 8.90 -19.55 -15.53
CA TYR A 133 9.40 -18.60 -16.53
C TYR A 133 10.67 -19.12 -17.24
N ALA A 134 11.61 -19.73 -16.50
CA ALA A 134 12.80 -20.32 -17.07
C ALA A 134 12.47 -21.56 -17.93
N GLU A 135 11.58 -22.44 -17.49
CA GLU A 135 11.15 -23.64 -18.20
C GLU A 135 10.37 -23.34 -19.49
N LEU A 136 9.76 -22.16 -19.59
CA LEU A 136 9.13 -21.65 -20.81
C LEU A 136 10.12 -20.90 -21.72
N GLY A 137 11.41 -20.88 -21.38
CA GLY A 137 12.46 -20.25 -22.18
C GLY A 137 12.59 -18.75 -21.98
N LYS A 138 12.03 -18.21 -20.90
CA LYS A 138 12.00 -16.77 -20.57
C LYS A 138 11.42 -15.94 -21.73
N PRO A 139 10.16 -16.16 -22.10
CA PRO A 139 9.54 -15.38 -23.16
C PRO A 139 9.54 -13.90 -22.82
N GLN A 140 9.49 -13.05 -23.84
CA GLN A 140 9.34 -11.61 -23.63
C GLN A 140 8.08 -11.33 -22.78
N LEU A 141 8.21 -10.44 -21.80
CA LEU A 141 7.13 -9.97 -20.93
C LEU A 141 7.27 -8.45 -20.76
N GLU A 142 6.79 -7.70 -21.74
CA GLU A 142 6.80 -6.24 -21.79
C GLU A 142 5.40 -5.68 -22.02
N THR A 143 4.63 -6.32 -22.93
CA THR A 143 3.30 -5.86 -23.28
C THR A 143 2.20 -6.74 -22.71
N PHE A 144 0.95 -6.26 -22.76
CA PHE A 144 -0.20 -7.09 -22.40
C PHE A 144 -0.46 -8.25 -23.37
N ASP A 145 0.00 -8.11 -24.61
CA ASP A 145 -0.05 -9.21 -25.59
C ASP A 145 0.97 -10.30 -25.23
N ASP A 146 2.17 -9.92 -24.79
CA ASP A 146 3.14 -10.86 -24.22
C ASP A 146 2.59 -11.57 -22.98
N LEU A 147 1.95 -10.79 -22.07
CA LEU A 147 1.30 -11.37 -20.89
C LEU A 147 0.25 -12.41 -21.28
N TYR A 148 -0.64 -12.08 -22.21
CA TYR A 148 -1.66 -13.02 -22.70
C TYR A 148 -1.05 -14.30 -23.27
N ALA A 149 -0.03 -14.17 -24.12
CA ALA A 149 0.69 -15.30 -24.69
C ALA A 149 1.35 -16.17 -23.62
N TYR A 150 1.98 -15.54 -22.62
CA TYR A 150 2.58 -16.24 -21.48
C TYR A 150 1.54 -17.00 -20.65
N LEU A 151 0.42 -16.36 -20.30
CA LEU A 151 -0.65 -16.99 -19.52
C LEU A 151 -1.24 -18.20 -20.25
N LYS A 152 -1.39 -18.14 -21.58
CA LYS A 152 -1.83 -19.28 -22.40
C LYS A 152 -0.83 -20.43 -22.33
N GLN A 153 0.46 -20.16 -22.50
CA GLN A 153 1.51 -21.17 -22.41
C GLN A 153 1.54 -21.84 -21.02
N VAL A 154 1.39 -21.06 -19.96
CA VAL A 154 1.31 -21.59 -18.58
C VAL A 154 0.12 -22.52 -18.44
N LYS A 155 -1.08 -22.08 -18.85
CA LYS A 155 -2.30 -22.88 -18.76
C LYS A 155 -2.18 -24.19 -19.50
N ASP A 156 -1.63 -24.18 -20.71
CA ASP A 156 -1.51 -25.36 -21.57
C ASP A 156 -0.49 -26.38 -21.03
N LYS A 157 0.61 -25.89 -20.44
CA LYS A 157 1.71 -26.75 -19.98
C LYS A 157 1.59 -27.19 -18.52
N TYR A 158 0.96 -26.38 -17.65
CA TYR A 158 0.92 -26.60 -16.21
C TYR A 158 -0.51 -26.53 -15.66
N PRO A 159 -1.29 -27.62 -15.74
CA PRO A 159 -2.72 -27.62 -15.37
C PRO A 159 -2.96 -27.31 -13.87
N ASP A 160 -1.98 -27.59 -13.01
CA ASP A 160 -2.07 -27.37 -11.55
C ASP A 160 -1.57 -25.97 -11.12
N ILE A 161 -1.10 -25.15 -12.06
CA ILE A 161 -0.62 -23.80 -11.82
C ILE A 161 -1.70 -22.80 -12.18
N VAL A 162 -1.92 -21.83 -11.31
CA VAL A 162 -2.74 -20.66 -11.58
C VAL A 162 -1.92 -19.70 -12.47
N PRO A 163 -2.33 -19.47 -13.74
CA PRO A 163 -1.53 -18.61 -14.61
C PRO A 163 -1.34 -17.23 -14.04
N MET A 164 -2.40 -16.58 -13.57
CA MET A 164 -2.37 -15.31 -12.84
C MET A 164 -3.40 -15.34 -11.71
N GLN A 165 -3.03 -14.90 -10.52
CA GLN A 165 -3.88 -14.96 -9.33
C GLN A 165 -5.04 -13.98 -9.41
N ASP A 166 -4.71 -12.73 -9.71
CA ASP A 166 -5.59 -11.56 -9.72
C ASP A 166 -5.16 -10.66 -10.88
N PRO A 167 -6.07 -10.17 -11.72
CA PRO A 167 -5.72 -9.33 -12.87
C PRO A 167 -5.08 -7.99 -12.49
N SER A 168 -5.24 -7.54 -11.24
CA SER A 168 -4.76 -6.24 -10.75
C SER A 168 -5.08 -5.10 -11.73
N GLU A 169 -6.36 -4.83 -11.89
CA GLU A 169 -6.85 -3.84 -12.87
C GLU A 169 -6.19 -2.47 -12.74
N MET A 170 -5.76 -2.10 -11.52
CA MET A 170 -4.99 -0.88 -11.30
C MET A 170 -3.66 -0.88 -12.07
N MET A 171 -2.98 -2.04 -12.12
CA MET A 171 -1.72 -2.17 -12.85
C MET A 171 -1.95 -2.23 -14.37
N ILE A 172 -3.02 -2.89 -14.81
CA ILE A 172 -3.41 -2.94 -16.21
C ILE A 172 -3.82 -1.54 -16.69
N TYR A 173 -4.67 -0.83 -15.94
CA TYR A 173 -5.09 0.53 -16.29
C TYR A 173 -3.90 1.50 -16.41
N GLY A 174 -2.99 1.47 -15.44
CA GLY A 174 -1.75 2.26 -15.49
C GLY A 174 -0.85 1.92 -16.66
N GLY A 175 -0.86 0.68 -17.14
CA GLY A 175 -0.10 0.22 -18.30
C GLY A 175 -0.60 0.79 -19.64
N PHE A 176 -1.75 1.49 -19.68
CA PHE A 176 -2.16 2.27 -20.85
C PHE A 176 -1.45 3.63 -20.96
N GLY A 177 -0.47 3.92 -20.10
CA GLY A 177 0.37 5.12 -20.18
C GLY A 177 -0.33 6.42 -19.76
N ASP A 178 0.17 7.56 -20.25
CA ASP A 178 -0.36 8.90 -19.97
C ASP A 178 -0.52 9.20 -18.47
N LEU A 179 0.37 8.65 -17.64
CA LEU A 179 0.33 8.77 -16.17
C LEU A 179 -1.01 8.33 -15.55
N ARG A 180 -1.70 7.37 -16.15
CA ARG A 180 -2.93 6.82 -15.57
C ARG A 180 -2.62 6.27 -14.18
N TRP A 181 -3.23 6.93 -13.22
CA TRP A 181 -2.95 6.69 -11.81
C TRP A 181 -3.82 5.56 -11.27
N SER A 182 -3.20 4.57 -10.64
CA SER A 182 -3.88 3.36 -10.13
C SER A 182 -5.02 3.67 -9.15
N ASP A 183 -4.84 4.66 -8.28
CA ASP A 183 -5.84 5.05 -7.30
C ASP A 183 -7.09 5.72 -7.90
N SER A 184 -7.07 6.03 -9.21
CA SER A 184 -8.26 6.43 -9.97
C SER A 184 -9.37 5.38 -9.93
N LEU A 185 -9.02 4.11 -9.72
CA LEU A 185 -9.97 3.00 -9.69
C LEU A 185 -10.47 2.65 -8.28
N LYS A 186 -10.01 3.35 -7.25
CA LYS A 186 -10.46 3.10 -5.87
C LYS A 186 -11.88 3.60 -5.65
N GLU A 187 -12.64 2.86 -4.85
CA GLU A 187 -13.99 3.21 -4.36
C GLU A 187 -14.99 3.46 -5.50
N VAL A 188 -15.01 4.65 -6.06
CA VAL A 188 -15.77 5.03 -7.25
C VAL A 188 -14.77 5.46 -8.31
N PRO A 189 -14.64 4.74 -9.43
CA PRO A 189 -13.59 5.01 -10.41
C PRO A 189 -13.79 6.35 -11.11
N VAL A 190 -12.68 7.09 -11.31
CA VAL A 190 -12.64 8.41 -11.96
C VAL A 190 -11.48 8.50 -12.93
N PHE A 191 -11.55 9.36 -13.93
CA PHE A 191 -10.42 9.68 -14.78
C PHE A 191 -9.75 10.97 -14.32
N VAL A 192 -8.47 10.87 -13.94
CA VAL A 192 -7.64 12.02 -13.57
C VAL A 192 -7.01 12.58 -14.84
N ASN A 193 -7.52 13.69 -15.31
CA ASN A 193 -7.01 14.35 -16.52
C ASN A 193 -5.97 15.42 -16.14
N PHE A 194 -4.70 15.06 -16.17
CA PHE A 194 -3.59 15.98 -15.86
C PHE A 194 -3.39 17.10 -16.89
N LYS A 195 -3.97 16.99 -18.11
CA LYS A 195 -3.87 18.04 -19.13
C LYS A 195 -4.82 19.20 -18.84
N THR A 196 -6.00 18.89 -18.32
CA THR A 196 -7.04 19.89 -17.97
C THR A 196 -7.08 20.21 -16.49
N ASN A 197 -6.39 19.40 -15.67
CA ASN A 197 -6.44 19.42 -14.20
C ASN A 197 -7.87 19.26 -13.66
N THR A 198 -8.62 18.33 -14.24
CA THR A 198 -9.99 17.98 -13.85
C THR A 198 -10.13 16.50 -13.57
N ILE A 199 -11.05 16.18 -12.67
CA ILE A 199 -11.51 14.79 -12.47
C ILE A 199 -12.72 14.60 -13.37
N GLU A 200 -12.64 13.63 -14.25
CA GLU A 200 -13.62 13.36 -15.30
C GLU A 200 -14.25 11.97 -15.11
N SER A 201 -15.34 11.72 -15.85
CA SER A 201 -15.95 10.40 -15.88
C SER A 201 -14.96 9.35 -16.34
N ILE A 202 -14.81 8.26 -15.60
CA ILE A 202 -13.95 7.13 -15.99
C ILE A 202 -14.37 6.53 -17.34
N PHE A 203 -15.64 6.61 -17.68
CA PHE A 203 -16.19 6.10 -18.94
C PHE A 203 -15.77 6.95 -20.15
N SER A 204 -15.24 8.15 -19.96
CA SER A 204 -14.64 8.95 -21.02
C SER A 204 -13.23 8.47 -21.39
N ASP A 205 -12.58 7.65 -20.55
CA ASP A 205 -11.27 7.06 -20.85
C ASP A 205 -11.40 5.66 -21.47
N PRO A 206 -11.07 5.50 -22.76
CA PRO A 206 -11.17 4.18 -23.40
C PRO A 206 -10.27 3.10 -22.77
N ALA A 207 -9.21 3.50 -22.04
CA ALA A 207 -8.35 2.55 -21.34
C ALA A 207 -9.09 1.81 -20.23
N TYR A 208 -10.06 2.45 -19.58
CA TYR A 208 -10.87 1.80 -18.55
C TYR A 208 -11.70 0.64 -19.11
N LYS A 209 -12.41 0.88 -20.23
CA LYS A 209 -13.17 -0.17 -20.90
C LYS A 209 -12.26 -1.34 -21.30
N LYS A 210 -11.11 -1.04 -21.91
CA LYS A 210 -10.11 -2.05 -22.31
C LYS A 210 -9.59 -2.86 -21.12
N THR A 211 -9.36 -2.22 -19.96
CA THR A 211 -8.96 -2.90 -18.74
C THR A 211 -10.02 -3.92 -18.32
N LYS A 212 -11.29 -3.52 -18.25
CA LYS A 212 -12.40 -4.40 -17.88
C LYS A 212 -12.62 -5.53 -18.91
N GLU A 213 -12.51 -5.24 -20.20
CA GLU A 213 -12.57 -6.25 -21.28
C GLU A 213 -11.46 -7.30 -21.15
N MET A 214 -10.23 -6.85 -20.81
CA MET A 214 -9.11 -7.76 -20.59
C MET A 214 -9.36 -8.67 -19.39
N THR A 215 -9.83 -8.14 -18.26
CA THR A 215 -10.20 -8.94 -17.08
C THR A 215 -11.26 -9.98 -17.42
N ASN A 216 -12.34 -9.59 -18.11
CA ASN A 216 -13.39 -10.51 -18.54
C ASN A 216 -12.84 -11.61 -19.49
N LYS A 217 -12.01 -11.23 -20.47
CA LYS A 217 -11.36 -12.20 -21.37
C LYS A 217 -10.51 -13.19 -20.60
N PHE A 218 -9.65 -12.70 -19.69
CA PHE A 218 -8.78 -13.57 -18.90
C PHE A 218 -9.59 -14.53 -18.02
N TYR A 219 -10.69 -14.05 -17.42
CA TYR A 219 -11.58 -14.89 -16.63
C TYR A 219 -12.23 -15.96 -17.48
N ARG A 220 -12.88 -15.62 -18.59
CA ARG A 220 -13.55 -16.55 -19.50
C ARG A 220 -12.62 -17.62 -20.05
N GLU A 221 -11.37 -17.24 -20.32
CA GLU A 221 -10.36 -18.16 -20.84
C GLU A 221 -9.63 -18.94 -19.73
N GLY A 222 -10.00 -18.75 -18.45
CA GLY A 222 -9.36 -19.43 -17.31
C GLY A 222 -7.88 -19.10 -17.17
N LEU A 223 -7.48 -17.87 -17.49
CA LEU A 223 -6.13 -17.35 -17.37
C LEU A 223 -5.86 -16.66 -16.03
N ILE A 224 -6.93 -16.36 -15.28
CA ILE A 224 -6.87 -15.87 -13.91
C ILE A 224 -7.59 -16.82 -12.98
N SER A 225 -7.26 -16.74 -11.68
CA SER A 225 -7.88 -17.58 -10.65
C SER A 225 -9.40 -17.42 -10.69
N GLN A 226 -10.12 -18.55 -10.80
CA GLN A 226 -11.57 -18.51 -10.98
C GLN A 226 -12.32 -18.10 -9.70
N ASP A 227 -11.64 -18.13 -8.57
CA ASP A 227 -12.13 -17.73 -7.26
C ASP A 227 -11.59 -16.35 -6.79
N PHE A 228 -10.92 -15.57 -7.67
CA PHE A 228 -10.22 -14.34 -7.26
C PHE A 228 -11.13 -13.30 -6.61
N LEU A 229 -12.43 -13.26 -6.93
CA LEU A 229 -13.41 -12.37 -6.31
C LEU A 229 -13.93 -12.87 -4.95
N THR A 230 -13.70 -14.13 -4.61
CA THR A 230 -14.30 -14.76 -3.42
C THR A 230 -13.29 -15.36 -2.46
N GLN A 231 -12.04 -15.55 -2.89
CA GLN A 231 -10.97 -16.09 -2.05
C GLN A 231 -10.58 -15.10 -0.96
N SER A 232 -10.17 -15.63 0.17
CA SER A 232 -9.56 -14.80 1.24
C SER A 232 -8.11 -14.41 0.90
N GLY A 233 -7.61 -13.35 1.55
CA GLY A 233 -6.20 -12.97 1.43
C GLY A 233 -5.22 -14.08 1.82
N ASP A 234 -5.58 -14.90 2.82
CA ASP A 234 -4.77 -16.06 3.24
C ASP A 234 -4.72 -17.14 2.18
N GLN A 235 -5.84 -17.42 1.50
CA GLN A 235 -5.89 -18.38 0.38
C GLN A 235 -5.04 -17.88 -0.81
N ALA A 236 -5.12 -16.60 -1.13
CA ALA A 236 -4.30 -15.98 -2.16
C ALA A 236 -2.80 -16.08 -1.83
N THR A 237 -2.44 -15.72 -0.60
CA THR A 237 -1.07 -15.78 -0.10
C THR A 237 -0.52 -17.21 -0.08
N GLU A 238 -1.33 -18.20 0.28
CA GLU A 238 -0.94 -19.61 0.28
C GLU A 238 -0.59 -20.11 -1.13
N LYS A 239 -1.38 -19.75 -2.15
CA LYS A 239 -1.08 -20.10 -3.55
C LYS A 239 0.28 -19.55 -4.00
N LEU A 240 0.61 -18.31 -3.62
CA LEU A 240 1.93 -17.71 -3.89
C LEU A 240 3.05 -18.40 -3.11
N ASN A 241 2.88 -18.58 -1.80
CA ASN A 241 3.89 -19.20 -0.93
C ASN A 241 4.18 -20.66 -1.28
N SER A 242 3.23 -21.36 -1.91
CA SER A 242 3.42 -22.72 -2.44
C SER A 242 3.99 -22.77 -3.86
N GLY A 243 4.23 -21.62 -4.51
CA GLY A 243 4.74 -21.54 -5.88
C GLY A 243 3.72 -21.91 -6.96
N ARG A 244 2.43 -21.97 -6.64
CA ARG A 244 1.35 -22.35 -7.54
C ARG A 244 0.78 -21.21 -8.40
N VAL A 245 1.41 -20.06 -8.42
CA VAL A 245 1.05 -18.90 -9.24
C VAL A 245 2.19 -18.61 -10.20
N ALA A 246 1.91 -18.46 -11.50
CA ALA A 246 2.95 -18.19 -12.48
C ALA A 246 3.33 -16.71 -12.56
N ILE A 247 2.36 -15.79 -12.49
CA ILE A 247 2.60 -14.35 -12.45
C ILE A 247 1.58 -13.66 -11.57
N GLN A 248 1.99 -12.59 -10.90
CA GLN A 248 1.12 -11.76 -10.09
C GLN A 248 1.54 -10.30 -10.15
N SER A 249 0.56 -9.39 -10.03
CA SER A 249 0.79 -7.96 -9.90
C SER A 249 -0.09 -7.34 -8.81
N GLY A 250 0.25 -6.13 -8.41
CA GLY A 250 -0.57 -5.36 -7.48
C GLY A 250 0.21 -4.68 -6.37
N ASN A 251 -0.51 -4.39 -5.28
CA ASN A 251 0.05 -3.77 -4.09
C ASN A 251 0.91 -4.77 -3.30
N ASN A 252 1.93 -4.25 -2.63
CA ASN A 252 2.83 -4.99 -1.74
C ASN A 252 3.52 -6.22 -2.37
N MET A 253 3.71 -6.21 -3.69
CA MET A 253 4.40 -7.33 -4.37
C MET A 253 5.83 -7.51 -3.89
N THR A 254 6.50 -6.46 -3.42
CA THR A 254 7.84 -6.56 -2.85
C THR A 254 7.84 -7.33 -1.53
N GLY A 255 6.92 -7.07 -0.62
CA GLY A 255 6.78 -7.78 0.65
C GLY A 255 6.27 -9.22 0.48
N ILE A 256 5.25 -9.40 -0.37
CA ILE A 256 4.69 -10.72 -0.69
C ILE A 256 5.74 -11.60 -1.37
N GLY A 257 6.46 -11.06 -2.37
CA GLY A 257 7.50 -11.78 -3.09
C GLY A 257 8.67 -12.17 -2.17
N ARG A 258 9.09 -11.30 -1.24
CA ARG A 258 10.08 -11.66 -0.21
C ARG A 258 9.62 -12.84 0.61
N THR A 259 8.40 -12.81 1.13
CA THR A 259 7.86 -13.89 1.96
C THR A 259 7.80 -15.21 1.19
N ALA A 260 7.27 -15.20 -0.04
CA ALA A 260 7.22 -16.37 -0.90
C ALA A 260 8.63 -16.91 -1.23
N ASN A 261 9.58 -16.01 -1.53
CA ASN A 261 10.98 -16.40 -1.78
C ASN A 261 11.61 -17.09 -0.58
N ASN A 262 11.45 -16.55 0.63
CA ASN A 262 12.00 -17.16 1.84
C ASN A 262 11.45 -18.58 2.04
N ILE A 263 10.14 -18.79 1.83
CA ILE A 263 9.51 -20.10 2.00
C ILE A 263 9.95 -21.10 0.91
N LEU A 264 9.96 -20.67 -0.34
CA LEU A 264 10.27 -21.54 -1.48
C LEU A 264 11.76 -21.90 -1.53
N GLN A 265 12.64 -20.92 -1.32
CA GLN A 265 14.10 -21.11 -1.36
C GLN A 265 14.65 -21.93 -0.19
N ALA A 266 13.92 -21.97 0.93
CA ALA A 266 14.27 -22.88 2.02
C ALA A 266 14.17 -24.36 1.60
N LYS A 267 13.35 -24.69 0.59
CA LYS A 267 13.17 -26.04 0.06
C LYS A 267 13.95 -26.28 -1.23
N ASP A 268 14.05 -25.28 -2.08
CA ASP A 268 14.72 -25.31 -3.38
C ASP A 268 15.28 -23.91 -3.69
N SER A 269 16.58 -23.74 -3.61
CA SER A 269 17.26 -22.46 -3.84
C SER A 269 17.01 -21.85 -5.23
N ALA A 270 16.63 -22.65 -6.22
CA ALA A 270 16.28 -22.19 -7.55
C ALA A 270 14.81 -21.70 -7.66
N ALA A 271 13.96 -22.02 -6.69
CA ALA A 271 12.57 -21.60 -6.66
C ALA A 271 12.43 -20.14 -6.22
N GLY A 272 11.23 -19.58 -6.42
CA GLY A 272 10.87 -18.23 -5.99
C GLY A 272 10.32 -17.37 -7.12
N TYR A 273 10.22 -16.09 -6.86
CA TYR A 273 9.71 -15.09 -7.78
C TYR A 273 10.79 -14.05 -8.11
N ASP A 274 10.82 -13.64 -9.36
CA ASP A 274 11.61 -12.49 -9.82
C ASP A 274 10.67 -11.31 -10.08
N TYR A 275 11.12 -10.08 -9.86
CA TYR A 275 10.38 -8.88 -10.24
C TYR A 275 10.71 -8.50 -11.70
N ILE A 276 9.70 -8.00 -12.41
CA ILE A 276 9.82 -7.57 -13.81
C ILE A 276 9.30 -6.13 -13.96
N PRO A 277 9.66 -5.41 -15.03
CA PRO A 277 9.12 -4.08 -15.33
C PRO A 277 7.59 -4.06 -15.38
N TYR A 278 7.02 -2.86 -15.28
CA TYR A 278 5.58 -2.69 -15.52
C TYR A 278 5.24 -3.04 -16.95
N LEU A 279 4.21 -3.87 -17.10
CA LEU A 279 3.69 -4.23 -18.41
C LEU A 279 2.79 -3.11 -18.94
N TYR A 280 2.75 -2.95 -20.27
CA TYR A 280 2.01 -1.89 -20.93
C TYR A 280 1.27 -2.38 -22.16
N ALA A 281 0.32 -1.57 -22.65
CA ALA A 281 -0.44 -1.89 -23.84
C ALA A 281 0.42 -1.68 -25.09
N GLU A 282 0.19 -2.51 -26.13
CA GLU A 282 0.89 -2.39 -27.41
C GLU A 282 0.82 -0.96 -27.97
N GLY A 283 1.96 -0.44 -28.43
CA GLY A 283 2.09 0.92 -28.98
C GLY A 283 2.14 2.05 -27.92
N VAL A 284 2.11 1.76 -26.64
CA VAL A 284 2.29 2.74 -25.57
C VAL A 284 3.78 3.00 -25.36
N ASP A 285 4.16 4.27 -25.20
CA ASP A 285 5.51 4.64 -24.78
C ASP A 285 5.73 4.22 -23.32
N PRO A 286 6.63 3.26 -23.02
CA PRO A 286 6.89 2.81 -21.65
C PRO A 286 7.28 3.94 -20.69
N ALA A 287 7.87 5.03 -21.22
CA ALA A 287 8.23 6.19 -20.41
C ALA A 287 7.01 6.90 -19.80
N THR A 288 5.81 6.69 -20.34
CA THR A 288 4.56 7.27 -19.83
C THR A 288 3.85 6.35 -18.81
N VAL A 289 4.37 5.14 -18.61
CA VAL A 289 3.78 4.15 -17.68
C VAL A 289 4.26 4.44 -16.26
N ALA A 290 3.37 4.95 -15.45
CA ALA A 290 3.62 5.27 -14.04
C ALA A 290 2.34 5.00 -13.23
N PRO A 291 1.94 3.72 -13.06
CA PRO A 291 0.65 3.36 -12.48
C PRO A 291 0.51 3.75 -11.02
N ILE A 292 1.63 3.97 -10.34
CA ILE A 292 1.66 4.34 -8.93
C ILE A 292 2.34 5.68 -8.74
N GLY A 293 1.95 6.36 -7.68
CA GLY A 293 2.57 7.58 -7.21
C GLY A 293 3.35 7.38 -5.91
N TYR A 294 3.99 8.44 -5.47
CA TYR A 294 4.59 8.54 -4.15
C TYR A 294 3.72 9.43 -3.26
N GLY A 295 3.75 9.18 -1.95
CA GLY A 295 3.15 10.05 -0.96
C GLY A 295 4.20 10.53 0.03
N MET A 296 4.03 11.76 0.52
CA MET A 296 4.86 12.33 1.58
C MET A 296 4.34 11.91 2.97
N LEU A 297 3.05 11.57 3.07
CA LEU A 297 2.33 11.37 4.32
C LEU A 297 1.89 9.91 4.58
N GLY A 298 2.07 9.02 3.61
CA GLY A 298 1.56 7.65 3.73
C GLY A 298 0.04 7.57 3.60
N TRP A 299 -0.52 6.46 4.07
CA TRP A 299 -1.94 6.09 3.88
C TRP A 299 -2.74 6.12 5.20
N ASN A 300 -2.07 6.27 6.34
CA ASN A 300 -2.70 6.40 7.65
C ASN A 300 -1.87 7.31 8.57
N GLU A 301 -2.50 7.74 9.63
CA GLU A 301 -1.86 8.46 10.72
C GLU A 301 -2.06 7.74 12.04
N THR A 302 -1.05 7.81 12.88
CA THR A 302 -1.14 7.40 14.28
C THR A 302 -1.53 8.62 15.12
N VAL A 303 -2.69 8.58 15.76
CA VAL A 303 -3.23 9.66 16.60
C VAL A 303 -3.18 9.26 18.06
N ILE A 304 -2.98 10.25 18.95
CA ILE A 304 -3.06 10.09 20.39
C ILE A 304 -4.45 10.57 20.82
N THR A 305 -5.20 9.70 21.51
CA THR A 305 -6.54 10.06 21.95
C THR A 305 -6.53 10.80 23.31
N THR A 306 -7.61 11.50 23.61
CA THR A 306 -7.75 12.16 24.92
C THR A 306 -7.94 11.20 26.09
N SER A 307 -8.01 9.87 25.84
CA SER A 307 -7.98 8.83 26.88
C SER A 307 -6.57 8.61 27.44
N ALA A 308 -5.53 9.04 26.71
CA ALA A 308 -4.14 8.89 27.12
C ALA A 308 -3.85 9.71 28.39
N LYS A 309 -3.27 9.07 29.41
CA LYS A 309 -2.90 9.74 30.66
C LYS A 309 -1.66 10.65 30.51
N ASP A 310 -0.76 10.28 29.64
CA ASP A 310 0.48 11.01 29.37
C ASP A 310 0.75 11.05 27.85
N PRO A 311 0.02 11.89 27.12
CA PRO A 311 0.15 11.98 25.66
C PRO A 311 1.53 12.45 25.21
N GLU A 312 2.19 13.30 26.01
CA GLU A 312 3.54 13.77 25.68
C GLU A 312 4.56 12.63 25.70
N ARG A 313 4.51 11.73 26.69
CA ARG A 313 5.40 10.58 26.75
C ARG A 313 5.16 9.60 25.60
N ILE A 314 3.91 9.45 25.17
CA ILE A 314 3.58 8.66 23.99
C ILE A 314 4.23 9.28 22.73
N PHE A 315 4.08 10.58 22.56
CA PHE A 315 4.72 11.29 21.43
C PHE A 315 6.25 11.18 21.49
N GLN A 316 6.88 11.33 22.66
CA GLN A 316 8.32 11.13 22.86
C GLN A 316 8.80 9.76 22.39
N PHE A 317 8.01 8.71 22.62
CA PHE A 317 8.35 7.37 22.14
C PHE A 317 8.37 7.33 20.61
N PHE A 318 7.34 7.85 19.94
CA PHE A 318 7.28 7.87 18.48
C PHE A 318 8.36 8.76 17.87
N ASP A 319 8.66 9.91 18.48
CA ASP A 319 9.75 10.78 18.05
C ASP A 319 11.11 10.07 18.17
N TRP A 320 11.39 9.41 19.32
CA TRP A 320 12.58 8.59 19.47
C TRP A 320 12.63 7.42 18.45
N TRP A 321 11.48 6.76 18.21
CA TRP A 321 11.38 5.68 17.23
C TRP A 321 11.66 6.16 15.80
N ALA A 322 11.27 7.37 15.46
CA ALA A 322 11.57 8.02 14.20
C ALA A 322 13.05 8.47 14.09
N GLY A 323 13.72 8.63 15.21
CA GLY A 323 15.13 8.98 15.27
C GLY A 323 16.06 7.84 14.84
N GLU A 324 17.35 8.16 14.68
CA GLU A 324 18.34 7.23 14.13
C GLU A 324 18.44 5.92 14.92
N GLU A 325 18.43 5.98 16.26
CA GLU A 325 18.49 4.79 17.13
C GLU A 325 17.25 3.93 16.95
N GLY A 326 16.05 4.51 17.03
CA GLY A 326 14.78 3.79 16.91
C GLY A 326 14.63 3.12 15.55
N GLN A 327 14.93 3.83 14.46
CA GLN A 327 14.92 3.30 13.12
C GLN A 327 15.89 2.12 12.95
N ARG A 328 17.10 2.22 13.52
CA ARG A 328 18.10 1.16 13.46
C ARG A 328 17.64 -0.10 14.19
N ILE A 329 17.10 0.07 15.40
CA ILE A 329 16.57 -1.05 16.19
C ILE A 329 15.39 -1.72 15.47
N GLY A 330 14.47 -0.93 14.96
CA GLY A 330 13.30 -1.44 14.24
C GLY A 330 13.66 -2.24 12.98
N ALA A 331 14.64 -1.76 12.21
CA ALA A 331 15.03 -2.38 10.94
C ALA A 331 16.00 -3.54 11.07
N TYR A 332 16.89 -3.49 12.07
CA TYR A 332 18.03 -4.45 12.18
C TYR A 332 18.10 -5.17 13.52
N GLY A 333 17.13 -4.96 14.40
CA GLY A 333 17.17 -5.47 15.76
C GLY A 333 18.07 -4.63 16.69
N PRO A 334 18.06 -4.93 18.00
CA PRO A 334 18.91 -4.25 18.96
C PRO A 334 20.40 -4.62 18.76
N PRO A 335 21.34 -3.74 19.20
CA PRO A 335 22.76 -4.07 19.19
C PRO A 335 23.06 -5.33 20.01
N GLY A 336 24.10 -6.06 19.63
CA GLY A 336 24.48 -7.34 20.24
C GLY A 336 23.83 -8.55 19.59
N VAL A 337 22.75 -8.37 18.79
CA VAL A 337 22.07 -9.48 18.11
C VAL A 337 22.72 -9.78 16.76
N LEU A 338 22.58 -8.89 15.79
CA LEU A 338 23.13 -9.04 14.45
C LEU A 338 24.26 -8.05 14.15
N TRP A 339 24.41 -7.01 14.96
CA TRP A 339 25.37 -5.92 14.76
C TRP A 339 25.77 -5.31 16.12
N ASP A 340 26.96 -4.69 16.16
CA ASP A 340 27.48 -3.99 17.32
C ASP A 340 27.88 -2.55 16.97
N THR A 341 28.29 -2.31 15.72
CA THR A 341 28.78 -1.04 15.23
C THR A 341 28.11 -0.64 13.91
N THR A 342 28.23 0.63 13.54
CA THR A 342 27.70 1.16 12.29
C THR A 342 28.83 1.71 11.41
N ASP A 343 28.56 1.80 10.11
CA ASP A 343 29.43 2.51 9.18
C ASP A 343 29.26 4.05 9.30
N LYS A 344 29.98 4.77 8.46
CA LYS A 344 29.92 6.25 8.39
C LYS A 344 28.55 6.83 8.01
N ASN A 345 27.66 6.01 7.47
CA ASN A 345 26.30 6.40 7.07
C ASN A 345 25.24 5.94 8.09
N GLY A 346 25.68 5.38 9.24
CA GLY A 346 24.79 4.88 10.29
C GLY A 346 24.20 3.49 10.00
N ALA A 347 24.60 2.82 8.90
CA ALA A 347 24.13 1.47 8.61
C ALA A 347 24.86 0.43 9.46
N PRO A 348 24.15 -0.51 10.10
CA PRO A 348 24.75 -1.57 10.90
C PRO A 348 25.74 -2.42 10.11
N ILE A 349 26.84 -2.78 10.77
CA ILE A 349 27.84 -3.72 10.27
C ILE A 349 27.57 -5.07 10.92
N ASP A 350 27.39 -6.12 10.10
CA ASP A 350 27.14 -7.48 10.59
C ASP A 350 28.26 -7.95 11.53
N ASN A 351 27.89 -8.34 12.74
CA ASN A 351 28.82 -8.90 13.71
C ASN A 351 29.11 -10.39 13.46
N GLU A 352 30.03 -10.96 14.22
CA GLU A 352 30.37 -12.39 14.10
C GLU A 352 29.17 -13.32 14.31
N ASN A 353 28.24 -12.95 15.18
CA ASN A 353 27.04 -13.72 15.45
C ASN A 353 26.15 -13.76 14.20
N SER A 354 25.90 -12.59 13.59
CA SER A 354 25.16 -12.50 12.32
C SER A 354 25.79 -13.35 11.20
N GLN A 355 27.12 -13.37 11.13
CA GLN A 355 27.85 -14.14 10.10
C GLN A 355 27.72 -15.66 10.28
N LYS A 356 27.53 -16.13 11.51
CA LYS A 356 27.40 -17.56 11.86
C LYS A 356 25.96 -18.06 11.77
N MET A 357 24.98 -17.17 11.88
CA MET A 357 23.55 -17.53 11.85
C MET A 357 23.11 -17.94 10.44
N SER A 358 22.35 -19.03 10.38
CA SER A 358 21.60 -19.42 9.18
C SER A 358 20.49 -18.41 8.85
N ALA A 359 19.95 -18.48 7.63
CA ALA A 359 18.81 -17.66 7.22
C ALA A 359 17.57 -17.95 8.08
N GLU A 360 17.36 -19.21 8.49
CA GLU A 360 16.26 -19.61 9.36
C GLU A 360 16.38 -19.00 10.77
N GLU A 361 17.58 -19.06 11.37
CA GLU A 361 17.83 -18.44 12.67
C GLU A 361 17.60 -16.93 12.63
N LYS A 362 18.06 -16.23 11.56
CA LYS A 362 17.78 -14.81 11.38
C LYS A 362 16.28 -14.52 11.21
N ALA A 363 15.56 -15.33 10.44
CA ALA A 363 14.11 -15.19 10.29
C ALA A 363 13.35 -15.37 11.61
N ASN A 364 13.82 -16.27 12.46
CA ASN A 364 13.24 -16.54 13.78
C ASN A 364 13.41 -15.38 14.79
N LEU A 365 14.31 -14.43 14.53
CA LEU A 365 14.41 -13.19 15.31
C LEU A 365 13.21 -12.27 15.09
N LYS A 366 12.50 -12.42 13.97
CA LYS A 366 11.31 -11.63 13.57
C LYS A 366 11.55 -10.12 13.66
N ILE A 367 12.73 -9.67 13.22
CA ILE A 367 13.07 -8.24 13.15
C ILE A 367 12.14 -7.55 12.15
N GLY A 368 11.74 -6.30 12.44
CA GLY A 368 10.89 -5.51 11.57
C GLY A 368 9.56 -5.11 12.22
N TRP A 369 9.48 -5.16 13.57
CA TRP A 369 8.33 -4.63 14.27
C TRP A 369 8.17 -3.13 13.99
N ASN A 370 6.97 -2.73 13.59
CA ASN A 370 6.62 -1.35 13.39
C ASN A 370 5.33 -1.02 14.15
N PRO A 371 5.35 -0.09 15.09
CA PRO A 371 4.18 0.27 15.86
C PRO A 371 3.13 0.92 14.97
N LEU A 372 1.93 0.34 14.92
CA LEU A 372 0.78 0.91 14.20
C LEU A 372 1.01 1.20 12.70
N GLY A 373 1.94 0.47 12.07
CA GLY A 373 2.23 0.63 10.64
C GLY A 373 3.11 1.84 10.31
N THR A 374 3.95 2.27 11.23
CA THR A 374 4.91 3.36 11.02
C THR A 374 6.14 2.88 10.24
N TRP A 375 6.15 3.04 8.94
CA TRP A 375 7.20 2.58 8.02
C TRP A 375 8.27 3.65 7.81
N TRP A 376 9.06 3.96 8.84
CA TRP A 376 10.04 5.05 8.80
C TRP A 376 11.48 4.63 8.46
N PHE A 377 11.69 3.39 8.06
CA PHE A 377 13.03 2.78 7.90
C PHE A 377 13.69 3.01 6.53
N HIS A 378 13.06 3.71 5.61
CA HIS A 378 13.52 3.84 4.22
C HIS A 378 14.95 4.37 4.07
N LYS A 379 15.35 5.35 4.89
CA LYS A 379 16.71 5.92 4.83
C LYS A 379 17.81 4.88 5.12
N LEU A 380 17.60 4.04 6.13
CA LEU A 380 18.57 3.01 6.51
C LEU A 380 18.60 1.85 5.52
N GLY A 381 17.46 1.46 4.98
CA GLY A 381 17.39 0.47 3.90
C GLY A 381 18.17 0.93 2.67
N ALA A 382 17.99 2.16 2.24
CA ALA A 382 18.73 2.74 1.13
C ALA A 382 20.24 2.84 1.41
N ALA A 383 20.65 3.18 2.64
CA ALA A 383 22.05 3.22 3.03
C ALA A 383 22.69 1.82 2.96
N ARG A 384 21.99 0.77 3.40
CA ARG A 384 22.50 -0.63 3.33
C ARG A 384 22.63 -1.12 1.89
N VAL A 385 21.72 -0.75 1.00
CA VAL A 385 21.84 -1.06 -0.44
C VAL A 385 23.07 -0.41 -1.04
N LYS A 386 23.36 0.86 -0.69
CA LYS A 386 24.58 1.56 -1.14
C LYS A 386 25.88 0.91 -0.61
N GLN A 387 25.84 0.31 0.58
CA GLN A 387 26.99 -0.43 1.13
C GLN A 387 27.30 -1.68 0.32
N ASN A 388 26.29 -2.46 -0.03
CA ASN A 388 26.46 -3.73 -0.73
C ASN A 388 25.22 -4.08 -1.54
N PRO A 389 25.10 -3.56 -2.78
CA PRO A 389 23.91 -3.75 -3.62
C PRO A 389 23.58 -5.23 -3.87
N GLU A 390 24.59 -6.10 -3.95
CA GLU A 390 24.39 -7.53 -4.23
C GLU A 390 23.85 -8.30 -3.02
N LYS A 391 24.15 -7.83 -1.81
CA LYS A 391 23.66 -8.41 -0.55
C LYS A 391 22.39 -7.77 -0.03
N ALA A 392 21.88 -6.75 -0.71
CA ALA A 392 20.61 -6.15 -0.33
C ALA A 392 19.50 -7.19 -0.43
N GLU A 393 18.57 -7.12 0.51
CA GLU A 393 17.39 -7.99 0.54
C GLU A 393 16.59 -7.86 -0.75
N TRP A 394 15.96 -8.95 -1.17
CA TRP A 394 15.24 -9.00 -2.44
C TRP A 394 14.14 -7.92 -2.54
N ASP A 395 13.38 -7.70 -1.47
CA ASP A 395 12.32 -6.69 -1.41
C ASP A 395 12.84 -5.26 -1.48
N VAL A 396 14.00 -4.99 -0.88
CA VAL A 396 14.64 -3.67 -0.96
C VAL A 396 15.08 -3.38 -2.39
N ARG A 397 15.72 -4.34 -3.06
CA ARG A 397 16.12 -4.21 -4.47
C ARG A 397 14.91 -4.04 -5.38
N ALA A 398 13.85 -4.83 -5.17
CA ALA A 398 12.61 -4.72 -5.92
C ALA A 398 11.92 -3.36 -5.69
N SER A 399 11.88 -2.88 -4.45
CA SER A 399 11.28 -1.59 -4.11
C SER A 399 12.01 -0.41 -4.75
N LEU A 400 13.35 -0.44 -4.78
CA LEU A 400 14.14 0.57 -5.49
C LEU A 400 13.97 0.48 -7.01
N PHE A 401 13.87 -0.73 -7.54
CA PHE A 401 13.59 -0.94 -8.97
C PHE A 401 12.25 -0.30 -9.36
N TYR A 402 11.19 -0.54 -8.60
CA TYR A 402 9.89 0.06 -8.88
C TYR A 402 9.82 1.55 -8.58
N GLY A 403 10.61 2.04 -7.63
CA GLY A 403 10.69 3.45 -7.27
C GLY A 403 11.09 4.36 -8.44
N GLN A 404 11.87 3.86 -9.41
CA GLN A 404 12.26 4.64 -10.59
C GLN A 404 11.10 4.96 -11.55
N PHE A 405 9.97 4.24 -11.45
CA PHE A 405 8.79 4.47 -12.28
C PHE A 405 7.77 5.40 -11.64
N VAL A 406 7.99 5.82 -10.39
CA VAL A 406 7.07 6.67 -9.64
C VAL A 406 7.23 8.12 -10.07
N LYS A 407 6.15 8.76 -10.53
CA LYS A 407 6.18 10.12 -11.09
C LYS A 407 5.17 11.07 -10.44
N THR A 408 4.05 10.54 -9.96
CA THR A 408 2.93 11.34 -9.46
C THR A 408 3.00 11.45 -7.94
N ASN A 409 2.87 12.66 -7.40
CA ASN A 409 2.66 12.86 -5.98
C ASN A 409 1.19 12.58 -5.63
N ASN A 410 0.94 11.56 -4.81
CA ASN A 410 -0.41 11.14 -4.43
C ASN A 410 -1.09 12.09 -3.44
N ASP A 411 -0.31 12.86 -2.67
CA ASP A 411 -0.88 13.73 -1.63
C ASP A 411 -1.75 14.84 -2.22
N GLN A 412 -1.53 15.22 -3.48
CA GLN A 412 -2.41 16.15 -4.19
C GLN A 412 -3.86 15.67 -4.28
N PHE A 413 -4.10 14.38 -4.09
CA PHE A 413 -5.45 13.78 -4.14
C PHE A 413 -6.03 13.47 -2.76
N ASN A 414 -5.32 13.84 -1.67
CA ASN A 414 -5.79 13.57 -0.32
C ASN A 414 -7.16 14.24 -0.07
N GLY A 415 -8.04 13.50 0.59
CA GLY A 415 -9.37 13.97 0.95
C GLY A 415 -10.37 14.11 -0.21
N ARG A 416 -10.01 13.79 -1.47
CA ARG A 416 -10.92 13.90 -2.62
C ARG A 416 -12.22 13.11 -2.44
N MET A 417 -12.17 11.98 -1.76
CA MET A 417 -13.33 11.14 -1.47
C MET A 417 -13.96 11.41 -0.09
N ASN A 418 -13.47 12.42 0.64
CA ASN A 418 -14.00 12.77 1.95
C ASN A 418 -15.27 13.63 1.79
N VAL A 419 -16.41 12.97 1.78
CA VAL A 419 -17.74 13.62 1.65
C VAL A 419 -18.54 13.40 2.94
N ASP A 420 -19.25 14.44 3.38
CA ASP A 420 -20.14 14.31 4.54
C ASP A 420 -21.20 13.24 4.27
N SER A 421 -21.16 12.15 5.03
CA SER A 421 -22.05 10.99 4.86
C SER A 421 -23.54 11.31 4.96
N LYS A 422 -23.90 12.42 5.63
CA LYS A 422 -25.28 12.89 5.78
C LYS A 422 -25.71 13.82 4.65
N SER A 423 -24.79 14.31 3.84
CA SER A 423 -25.10 15.15 2.69
C SER A 423 -25.73 14.34 1.55
N LYS A 424 -26.39 15.02 0.62
CA LYS A 424 -26.90 14.41 -0.61
C LYS A 424 -25.79 13.69 -1.38
N LEU A 425 -24.61 14.31 -1.47
CA LEU A 425 -23.44 13.73 -2.14
C LEU A 425 -22.94 12.50 -1.40
N GLY A 426 -22.83 12.53 -0.06
CA GLY A 426 -22.38 11.39 0.73
C GLY A 426 -23.32 10.18 0.63
N ILE A 427 -24.62 10.39 0.65
CA ILE A 427 -25.63 9.33 0.40
C ILE A 427 -25.46 8.76 -1.01
N GLY A 428 -25.27 9.63 -2.01
CA GLY A 428 -24.98 9.24 -3.40
C GLY A 428 -23.68 8.44 -3.50
N PHE A 429 -22.61 8.88 -2.84
CA PHE A 429 -21.30 8.22 -2.83
C PHE A 429 -21.38 6.81 -2.25
N ALA A 430 -22.05 6.61 -1.11
CA ALA A 430 -22.28 5.29 -0.55
C ALA A 430 -23.03 4.37 -1.52
N ARG A 431 -24.03 4.88 -2.23
CA ARG A 431 -24.75 4.14 -3.27
C ARG A 431 -23.86 3.80 -4.47
N MET A 432 -23.04 4.77 -4.91
CA MET A 432 -22.11 4.56 -6.03
C MET A 432 -21.09 3.44 -5.71
N LYS A 433 -20.56 3.38 -4.49
CA LYS A 433 -19.66 2.29 -4.07
C LYS A 433 -20.32 0.90 -4.19
N GLN A 434 -21.59 0.78 -3.82
CA GLN A 434 -22.31 -0.48 -3.99
C GLN A 434 -22.52 -0.82 -5.47
N ILE A 435 -22.87 0.18 -6.30
CA ILE A 435 -23.01 0.00 -7.75
C ILE A 435 -21.71 -0.48 -8.38
N VAL A 436 -20.56 0.13 -8.01
CA VAL A 436 -19.23 -0.30 -8.49
C VAL A 436 -19.02 -1.76 -8.19
N LYS A 437 -19.17 -2.15 -6.93
CA LYS A 437 -18.99 -3.55 -6.49
C LYS A 437 -19.87 -4.54 -7.27
N ASP A 438 -21.13 -4.18 -7.49
CA ASP A 438 -22.09 -5.04 -8.18
C ASP A 438 -21.75 -5.20 -9.67
N TYR A 439 -21.36 -4.08 -10.33
CA TYR A 439 -21.06 -4.12 -11.77
C TYR A 439 -19.67 -4.65 -12.09
N GLU A 440 -18.68 -4.48 -11.21
CA GLU A 440 -17.39 -5.13 -11.38
C GLU A 440 -17.51 -6.65 -11.46
N ALA A 441 -18.28 -7.25 -10.55
CA ALA A 441 -18.54 -8.68 -10.61
C ALA A 441 -19.30 -9.08 -11.89
N LYS A 442 -20.35 -8.34 -12.28
CA LYS A 442 -21.13 -8.61 -13.49
C LYS A 442 -20.28 -8.54 -14.76
N LEU A 443 -19.39 -7.54 -14.86
CA LEU A 443 -18.51 -7.37 -16.01
C LEU A 443 -17.51 -8.54 -16.14
N VAL A 444 -16.95 -9.00 -15.03
CA VAL A 444 -16.06 -10.17 -15.00
C VAL A 444 -16.80 -11.42 -15.52
N PHE A 445 -18.05 -11.61 -15.13
CA PHE A 445 -18.85 -12.81 -15.48
C PHE A 445 -19.62 -12.70 -16.79
N ALA A 446 -19.54 -11.58 -17.50
CA ALA A 446 -20.21 -11.44 -18.79
C ALA A 446 -19.75 -12.55 -19.76
N LYS A 447 -20.72 -13.25 -20.35
CA LYS A 447 -20.48 -14.44 -21.17
C LYS A 447 -19.90 -14.15 -22.55
N ASP A 448 -20.18 -12.96 -23.07
CA ASP A 448 -19.76 -12.51 -24.39
C ASP A 448 -19.62 -10.97 -24.44
N GLN A 449 -19.12 -10.47 -25.58
CA GLN A 449 -18.90 -9.03 -25.75
C GLN A 449 -20.22 -8.23 -25.75
N ALA A 450 -21.31 -8.76 -26.27
CA ALA A 450 -22.59 -8.07 -26.32
C ALA A 450 -23.17 -7.85 -24.91
N GLU A 451 -23.10 -8.89 -24.07
CA GLU A 451 -23.49 -8.78 -22.66
C GLU A 451 -22.57 -7.81 -21.91
N PHE A 452 -21.26 -7.92 -22.13
CA PHE A 452 -20.28 -7.00 -21.53
C PHE A 452 -20.59 -5.54 -21.88
N ASP A 453 -20.79 -5.21 -23.15
CA ASP A 453 -21.09 -3.86 -23.62
C ASP A 453 -22.41 -3.33 -23.02
N SER A 454 -23.42 -4.18 -22.93
CA SER A 454 -24.69 -3.83 -22.28
C SER A 454 -24.52 -3.54 -20.80
N LEU A 455 -23.79 -4.37 -20.07
CA LEU A 455 -23.50 -4.18 -18.65
C LEU A 455 -22.63 -2.95 -18.39
N PHE A 456 -21.64 -2.70 -19.25
CA PHE A 456 -20.78 -1.52 -19.14
C PHE A 456 -21.59 -0.21 -19.29
N LYS A 457 -22.53 -0.17 -20.25
CA LYS A 457 -23.44 0.96 -20.41
C LYS A 457 -24.39 1.11 -19.23
N GLN A 458 -24.96 0.04 -18.72
CA GLN A 458 -25.81 0.06 -17.52
C GLN A 458 -25.04 0.56 -16.29
N PHE A 459 -23.75 0.21 -16.17
CA PHE A 459 -22.87 0.66 -15.10
C PHE A 459 -22.70 2.19 -15.13
N GLU A 460 -22.39 2.74 -16.30
CA GLU A 460 -22.30 4.18 -16.51
C GLU A 460 -23.60 4.88 -16.13
N ASP A 461 -24.75 4.39 -16.64
CA ASP A 461 -26.05 4.98 -16.39
C ASP A 461 -26.41 4.94 -14.89
N ALA A 462 -26.11 3.85 -14.19
CA ALA A 462 -26.36 3.69 -12.75
C ALA A 462 -25.53 4.66 -11.90
N LEU A 463 -24.25 4.86 -12.22
CA LEU A 463 -23.42 5.86 -11.54
C LEU A 463 -23.94 7.27 -11.78
N ASN A 464 -24.24 7.63 -13.03
CA ASN A 464 -24.79 8.93 -13.38
C ASN A 464 -26.10 9.23 -12.64
N ALA A 465 -26.99 8.26 -12.52
CA ALA A 465 -28.24 8.38 -11.76
C ALA A 465 -28.05 8.55 -10.25
N SER A 466 -26.84 8.26 -9.74
CA SER A 466 -26.52 8.31 -8.30
C SER A 466 -25.78 9.59 -7.88
N GLY A 467 -25.59 10.56 -8.79
CA GLY A 467 -24.91 11.82 -8.51
C GLY A 467 -23.42 11.82 -8.87
N TYR A 468 -23.00 10.96 -9.77
CA TYR A 468 -21.59 10.82 -10.18
C TYR A 468 -20.99 12.15 -10.66
N LYS A 469 -21.73 12.93 -11.42
CA LYS A 469 -21.28 14.27 -11.86
C LYS A 469 -20.98 15.21 -10.70
N ASP A 470 -21.80 15.19 -9.64
CA ASP A 470 -21.56 16.02 -8.46
C ASP A 470 -20.30 15.59 -7.72
N LEU A 471 -20.00 14.27 -7.69
CA LEU A 471 -18.75 13.73 -7.14
C LEU A 471 -17.53 14.21 -7.94
N LEU A 472 -17.56 14.15 -9.26
CA LEU A 472 -16.45 14.60 -10.12
C LEU A 472 -16.12 16.09 -9.92
N VAL A 473 -17.15 16.92 -9.75
CA VAL A 473 -16.96 18.34 -9.42
C VAL A 473 -16.30 18.50 -8.06
N HIS A 474 -16.83 17.83 -7.04
CA HIS A 474 -16.27 17.86 -5.68
C HIS A 474 -14.78 17.41 -5.67
N GLU A 475 -14.48 16.28 -6.29
CA GLU A 475 -13.10 15.78 -6.32
C GLU A 475 -12.15 16.72 -7.08
N THR A 476 -12.62 17.37 -8.15
CA THR A 476 -11.86 18.39 -8.89
C THR A 476 -11.54 19.61 -8.00
N GLU A 477 -12.53 20.09 -7.23
CA GLU A 477 -12.34 21.22 -6.32
C GLU A 477 -11.34 20.89 -5.19
N VAL A 478 -11.43 19.69 -4.62
CA VAL A 478 -10.47 19.22 -3.59
C VAL A 478 -9.08 19.12 -4.18
N TRP A 479 -8.94 18.52 -5.36
CA TRP A 479 -7.65 18.40 -6.04
C TRP A 479 -7.04 19.78 -6.35
N ALA A 480 -7.82 20.73 -6.87
CA ALA A 480 -7.35 22.09 -7.14
C ALA A 480 -6.81 22.78 -5.87
N LYS A 481 -7.55 22.68 -4.74
CA LYS A 481 -7.10 23.23 -3.45
C LYS A 481 -5.79 22.60 -2.95
N ASN A 482 -5.65 21.27 -3.08
CA ASN A 482 -4.44 20.59 -2.68
C ASN A 482 -3.25 21.00 -3.55
N ARG A 483 -3.43 21.12 -4.86
CA ARG A 483 -2.38 21.60 -5.77
C ARG A 483 -1.92 23.01 -5.43
N GLU A 484 -2.85 23.91 -5.14
CA GLU A 484 -2.52 25.27 -4.68
C GLU A 484 -1.66 25.24 -3.41
N LYS A 485 -2.04 24.44 -2.39
CA LYS A 485 -1.24 24.26 -1.17
C LYS A 485 0.17 23.69 -1.44
N MET A 486 0.29 22.83 -2.43
CA MET A 486 1.55 22.18 -2.80
C MET A 486 2.39 23.02 -3.77
N GLY A 487 1.88 24.13 -4.31
CA GLY A 487 2.56 24.96 -5.31
C GLY A 487 2.69 24.25 -6.68
N LEU A 488 1.71 23.40 -7.08
CA LEU A 488 1.68 22.62 -8.32
C LEU A 488 0.83 23.30 -9.40
#